data_1550f524562564e2282e42b7b8b4404c
#
_entry.id   1550f524562564e2282e42b7b8b4404c
#
_cell.length_a   1.000
_cell.length_b   1.000
_cell.length_c   1.000
_cell.angle_alpha   90.00
_cell.angle_beta   90.00
_cell.angle_gamma   90.00
#
_symmetry.space_group_name_H-M   'P 1'
#
loop_
_entity.id
_entity.type
_entity.pdbx_description
1 polymer ?
#
loop_
_entity_poly.entity_id
_entity_poly.type
_entity_poly.pdbx_seq_one_letter_code
_entity_poly.pdbx_strand_id
1 'polypeptide(L)'
;DLSADYTHYSSWQLAAMRNRYADGSRTAFDVVSGQSVDRVNVSADQSHDLGNGWGMTYGGIFSWAGDHDYQRYTLCEGDIATVDTDSHLDEYTGNLYAGVSKEFAKGSFSLSLAGEYYRAGDYDNWSLYPQATLLLTPAEKHLVQISLSSDKTYPSYWEMQQSTSYIDGYSEIRGTPGLRPSKSYNGQAMYMYKQKYIFMLFWNEMPDYFDQTAWQAPDRLALVYQTLNWNTNRQWGANVIVPLRPGKWLDSRLTLTGMRMTQRCDAFHDLAFDRSKWLGVVRMDNTIRLSRKPDLTLDLSGYYQSAAIQGTYDVAPSWSVNAGVKWTFDKSRASLSVRCNDIFESSLPFAKVRYKGQYLDMDSGTYTRSVTVHFSYRFGTYKEKRHKTVDTSRFGH
;
A
#
# COMPACT_ATOMS: atom_id res chain seq x y z
N ASP A 1 -9.88 25.91 10.55
CA ASP A 1 -8.43 25.80 10.41
C ASP A 1 -7.99 26.27 9.03
N LEU A 2 -6.84 26.96 8.96
CA LEU A 2 -6.16 27.33 7.72
C LEU A 2 -4.73 26.83 7.82
N SER A 3 -4.23 26.16 6.80
CA SER A 3 -2.84 25.73 6.73
C SER A 3 -2.25 25.99 5.35
N ALA A 4 -0.96 26.29 5.32
CA ALA A 4 -0.16 26.37 4.10
C ALA A 4 1.19 25.75 4.39
N ASP A 5 1.69 24.96 3.47
CA ASP A 5 3.02 24.37 3.53
C ASP A 5 3.71 24.44 2.17
N TYR A 6 5.02 24.54 2.23
CA TYR A 6 5.91 24.42 1.08
C TYR A 6 6.92 23.32 1.37
N THR A 7 7.15 22.48 0.40
CA THR A 7 8.13 21.40 0.48
C THR A 7 9.01 21.42 -0.77
N HIS A 8 10.32 21.38 -0.56
CA HIS A 8 11.30 21.20 -1.62
C HIS A 8 12.01 19.86 -1.42
N TYR A 9 12.12 19.07 -2.47
CA TYR A 9 12.87 17.82 -2.52
C TYR A 9 13.84 17.86 -3.69
N SER A 10 15.07 17.42 -3.48
CA SER A 10 16.05 17.26 -4.54
C SER A 10 16.91 16.03 -4.29
N SER A 11 17.10 15.24 -5.31
CA SER A 11 17.99 14.07 -5.28
C SER A 11 18.75 13.94 -6.59
N TRP A 12 19.94 13.33 -6.53
CA TRP A 12 20.67 12.91 -7.69
C TRP A 12 21.39 11.60 -7.40
N GLN A 13 21.60 10.82 -8.43
CA GLN A 13 22.39 9.59 -8.33
C GLN A 13 23.30 9.42 -9.54
N LEU A 14 24.41 8.75 -9.32
CA LEU A 14 25.33 8.28 -10.36
C LEU A 14 25.29 6.76 -10.36
N ALA A 15 24.96 6.16 -11.50
CA ALA A 15 25.08 4.73 -11.71
C ALA A 15 26.11 4.45 -12.80
N ALA A 16 26.90 3.39 -12.64
CA ALA A 16 27.87 2.93 -13.61
C ALA A 16 27.54 1.52 -14.03
N MET A 17 27.30 1.33 -15.32
CA MET A 17 27.03 0.02 -15.90
C MET A 17 28.26 -0.46 -16.69
N ARG A 18 28.67 -1.69 -16.41
CA ARG A 18 29.81 -2.34 -17.06
C ARG A 18 29.46 -3.79 -17.38
N ASN A 19 29.16 -4.07 -18.62
CA ASN A 19 28.78 -5.40 -19.10
C ASN A 19 29.87 -6.04 -19.93
N ARG A 20 30.04 -7.35 -19.76
CA ARG A 20 30.87 -8.18 -20.64
C ARG A 20 30.02 -9.35 -21.09
N TYR A 21 29.82 -9.46 -22.39
CA TYR A 21 29.01 -10.51 -23.02
C TYR A 21 29.84 -11.77 -23.30
N ALA A 22 29.15 -12.88 -23.54
CA ALA A 22 29.78 -14.18 -23.79
C ALA A 22 30.61 -14.24 -25.10
N ASP A 23 30.26 -13.40 -26.05
CA ASP A 23 31.00 -13.23 -27.33
C ASP A 23 32.28 -12.37 -27.16
N GLY A 24 32.57 -11.88 -25.97
CA GLY A 24 33.72 -11.04 -25.63
C GLY A 24 33.49 -9.55 -25.81
N SER A 25 32.35 -9.14 -26.38
CA SER A 25 31.99 -7.72 -26.50
C SER A 25 31.75 -7.10 -25.12
N ARG A 26 31.90 -5.77 -25.04
CA ARG A 26 31.73 -5.01 -23.82
C ARG A 26 30.88 -3.79 -24.06
N THR A 27 30.12 -3.43 -23.04
CA THR A 27 29.43 -2.15 -23.00
C THR A 27 29.65 -1.49 -21.64
N ALA A 28 29.95 -0.21 -21.67
CA ALA A 28 30.19 0.55 -20.46
C ALA A 28 29.62 1.96 -20.61
N PHE A 29 28.82 2.39 -19.66
CA PHE A 29 28.34 3.76 -19.60
C PHE A 29 28.13 4.19 -18.15
N ASP A 30 28.20 5.47 -17.93
CA ASP A 30 27.81 6.12 -16.69
C ASP A 30 26.51 6.90 -16.96
N VAL A 31 25.64 6.93 -15.98
CA VAL A 31 24.39 7.69 -16.03
C VAL A 31 24.24 8.53 -14.79
N VAL A 32 24.04 9.82 -14.97
CA VAL A 32 23.64 10.74 -13.90
C VAL A 32 22.18 11.05 -14.07
N SER A 33 21.40 10.79 -13.06
CA SER A 33 19.99 11.15 -12.99
C SER A 33 19.71 12.04 -11.79
N GLY A 34 18.80 12.97 -11.94
CA GLY A 34 18.39 13.85 -10.85
C GLY A 34 16.93 14.21 -10.95
N GLN A 35 16.34 14.51 -9.80
CA GLN A 35 14.97 14.98 -9.65
C GLN A 35 14.90 16.11 -8.64
N SER A 36 14.10 17.10 -8.93
CA SER A 36 13.80 18.22 -8.05
C SER A 36 12.31 18.49 -8.07
N VAL A 37 11.68 18.52 -6.91
CA VAL A 37 10.24 18.76 -6.76
C VAL A 37 10.00 19.91 -5.79
N ASP A 38 9.26 20.91 -6.24
CA ASP A 38 8.72 21.99 -5.42
C ASP A 38 7.22 21.76 -5.25
N ARG A 39 6.70 21.82 -4.03
CA ARG A 39 5.27 21.60 -3.76
C ARG A 39 4.74 22.64 -2.78
N VAL A 40 3.60 23.22 -3.12
CA VAL A 40 2.82 24.13 -2.28
C VAL A 40 1.46 23.49 -2.02
N ASN A 41 1.04 23.43 -0.77
CA ASN A 41 -0.31 23.05 -0.37
C ASN A 41 -0.94 24.18 0.44
N VAL A 42 -2.21 24.44 0.18
CA VAL A 42 -3.04 25.36 0.97
C VAL A 42 -4.34 24.64 1.27
N SER A 43 -4.73 24.57 2.53
CA SER A 43 -6.01 23.98 2.93
C SER A 43 -6.76 24.88 3.91
N ALA A 44 -8.07 24.88 3.76
CA ALA A 44 -9.00 25.54 4.66
C ALA A 44 -10.11 24.57 5.05
N ASP A 45 -10.27 24.36 6.36
CA ASP A 45 -11.22 23.41 6.93
C ASP A 45 -12.09 24.10 7.96
N GLN A 46 -13.39 23.87 7.88
CA GLN A 46 -14.37 24.43 8.80
C GLN A 46 -15.34 23.35 9.28
N SER A 47 -15.63 23.35 10.57
CA SER A 47 -16.62 22.48 11.19
C SER A 47 -17.55 23.29 12.08
N HIS A 48 -18.84 22.94 12.06
CA HIS A 48 -19.88 23.58 12.84
C HIS A 48 -20.71 22.52 13.56
N ASP A 49 -20.93 22.74 14.85
CA ASP A 49 -21.98 22.05 15.62
C ASP A 49 -23.30 22.86 15.42
N LEU A 50 -24.27 22.22 14.77
CA LEU A 50 -25.57 22.83 14.48
C LEU A 50 -26.60 22.56 15.60
N GLY A 51 -26.17 21.93 16.70
CA GLY A 51 -27.04 21.52 17.80
C GLY A 51 -27.85 20.25 17.53
N ASN A 52 -28.47 19.73 18.59
CA ASN A 52 -29.27 18.48 18.52
C ASN A 52 -28.52 17.31 17.87
N GLY A 53 -27.20 17.23 17.98
CA GLY A 53 -26.35 16.21 17.43
C GLY A 53 -26.13 16.32 15.90
N TRP A 54 -26.49 17.42 15.26
CA TRP A 54 -26.11 17.70 13.87
C TRP A 54 -24.76 18.40 13.80
N GLY A 55 -23.92 17.93 12.89
CA GLY A 55 -22.66 18.56 12.53
C GLY A 55 -22.58 18.82 11.03
N MET A 56 -21.83 19.84 10.66
CA MET A 56 -21.51 20.17 9.27
C MET A 56 -20.02 20.41 9.15
N THR A 57 -19.40 19.89 8.10
CA THR A 57 -18.00 20.13 7.75
C THR A 57 -17.90 20.54 6.30
N TYR A 58 -17.00 21.45 5.99
CA TYR A 58 -16.68 21.81 4.62
C TYR A 58 -15.29 22.41 4.55
N GLY A 59 -14.72 22.36 3.38
CA GLY A 59 -13.37 22.88 3.19
C GLY A 59 -12.89 22.70 1.77
N GLY A 60 -11.62 23.03 1.59
CA GLY A 60 -10.96 22.88 0.32
C GLY A 60 -9.45 22.76 0.48
N ILE A 61 -8.84 22.11 -0.51
CA ILE A 61 -7.41 21.94 -0.62
C ILE A 61 -7.01 22.37 -2.02
N PHE A 62 -5.98 23.19 -2.11
CA PHE A 62 -5.29 23.48 -3.36
C PHE A 62 -3.84 23.04 -3.22
N SER A 63 -3.35 22.32 -4.22
CA SER A 63 -1.97 21.86 -4.29
C SER A 63 -1.40 22.17 -5.67
N TRP A 64 -0.18 22.67 -5.68
CA TRP A 64 0.64 22.77 -6.89
C TRP A 64 1.96 22.07 -6.64
N ALA A 65 2.47 21.38 -7.65
CA ALA A 65 3.82 20.86 -7.64
C ALA A 65 4.48 21.05 -9.02
N GLY A 66 5.74 21.46 -9.00
CA GLY A 66 6.61 21.49 -10.17
C GLY A 66 7.70 20.41 -10.00
N ASP A 67 7.73 19.46 -10.89
CA ASP A 67 8.75 18.42 -10.96
C ASP A 67 9.67 18.66 -12.14
N HIS A 68 10.98 18.54 -11.91
CA HIS A 68 12.00 18.58 -12.94
C HIS A 68 12.89 17.35 -12.79
N ASP A 69 12.91 16.50 -13.80
CA ASP A 69 13.78 15.33 -13.88
C ASP A 69 14.70 15.36 -15.09
N TYR A 70 15.91 14.87 -14.90
CA TYR A 70 16.87 14.72 -15.99
C TYR A 70 17.66 13.41 -15.88
N GLN A 71 18.10 12.91 -17.03
CA GLN A 71 19.05 11.81 -17.13
C GLN A 71 20.08 12.12 -18.22
N ARG A 72 21.35 11.97 -17.90
CA ARG A 72 22.50 12.24 -18.77
C ARG A 72 23.40 11.02 -18.82
N TYR A 73 23.73 10.58 -20.02
CA TYR A 73 24.60 9.44 -20.27
C TYR A 73 26.00 9.86 -20.70
N THR A 74 27.00 9.13 -20.21
CA THR A 74 28.37 9.18 -20.70
C THR A 74 28.76 7.79 -21.17
N LEU A 75 28.87 7.59 -22.48
CA LEU A 75 29.29 6.33 -23.07
C LEU A 75 30.80 6.17 -22.86
N CYS A 76 31.22 5.04 -22.30
CA CYS A 76 32.63 4.71 -22.03
C CYS A 76 33.18 3.66 -23.01
N GLU A 77 32.37 2.65 -23.37
CA GLU A 77 32.78 1.54 -24.27
C GLU A 77 31.54 0.93 -24.94
N GLY A 78 31.67 0.51 -26.19
CA GLY A 78 30.61 -0.18 -26.95
C GLY A 78 29.62 0.77 -27.64
N ASP A 79 28.65 0.19 -28.35
CA ASP A 79 27.57 0.91 -29.02
C ASP A 79 26.25 0.63 -28.33
N ILE A 80 25.75 1.63 -27.61
CA ILE A 80 24.45 1.58 -26.92
C ILE A 80 23.69 2.84 -27.29
N ALA A 81 22.43 2.68 -27.69
CA ALA A 81 21.53 3.79 -27.88
C ALA A 81 21.15 4.39 -26.52
N THR A 82 21.87 5.40 -26.09
CA THR A 82 21.56 6.20 -24.91
C THR A 82 20.84 7.47 -25.32
N VAL A 83 19.78 7.82 -24.64
CA VAL A 83 19.03 9.05 -24.90
C VAL A 83 18.98 9.85 -23.59
N ASP A 84 19.58 11.04 -23.63
CA ASP A 84 19.45 11.99 -22.56
C ASP A 84 18.00 12.47 -22.44
N THR A 85 17.50 12.58 -21.23
CA THR A 85 16.17 13.11 -20.96
C THR A 85 16.26 14.35 -20.08
N ASP A 86 15.31 15.25 -20.25
CA ASP A 86 15.14 16.44 -19.46
C ASP A 86 13.66 16.82 -19.53
N SER A 87 12.94 16.69 -18.45
CA SER A 87 11.49 16.89 -18.44
C SER A 87 11.02 17.73 -17.25
N HIS A 88 9.94 18.44 -17.49
CA HIS A 88 9.27 19.26 -16.49
C HIS A 88 7.80 18.87 -16.46
N LEU A 89 7.26 18.72 -15.26
CA LEU A 89 5.86 18.41 -15.05
C LEU A 89 5.28 19.37 -14.01
N ASP A 90 4.27 20.14 -14.42
CA ASP A 90 3.43 20.87 -13.49
C ASP A 90 2.18 20.07 -13.16
N GLU A 91 1.90 19.97 -11.87
CA GLU A 91 0.74 19.31 -11.31
C GLU A 91 -0.11 20.26 -10.50
N TYR A 92 -1.41 20.22 -10.70
CA TYR A 92 -2.40 21.02 -9.98
C TYR A 92 -3.51 20.12 -9.44
N THR A 93 -3.85 20.32 -8.17
CA THR A 93 -4.99 19.67 -7.55
C THR A 93 -5.85 20.71 -6.83
N GLY A 94 -7.12 20.75 -7.15
CA GLY A 94 -8.11 21.55 -6.44
C GLY A 94 -9.22 20.65 -5.93
N ASN A 95 -9.41 20.55 -4.62
CA ASN A 95 -10.44 19.73 -3.98
C ASN A 95 -11.34 20.61 -3.12
N LEU A 96 -12.65 20.45 -3.28
CA LEU A 96 -13.67 21.06 -2.42
C LEU A 96 -14.56 19.95 -1.86
N TYR A 97 -14.87 20.02 -0.57
CA TYR A 97 -15.73 19.06 0.06
C TYR A 97 -16.74 19.69 1.01
N ALA A 98 -17.87 19.00 1.17
CA ALA A 98 -18.86 19.30 2.19
C ALA A 98 -19.44 18.02 2.75
N GLY A 99 -19.80 18.02 4.02
CA GLY A 99 -20.38 16.88 4.71
C GLY A 99 -21.31 17.27 5.84
N VAL A 100 -22.22 16.39 6.15
CA VAL A 100 -23.15 16.48 7.27
C VAL A 100 -23.08 15.22 8.12
N SER A 101 -23.28 15.37 9.41
CA SER A 101 -23.34 14.25 10.34
C SER A 101 -24.50 14.42 11.31
N LYS A 102 -24.99 13.32 11.84
CA LYS A 102 -26.02 13.29 12.87
C LYS A 102 -25.71 12.21 13.88
N GLU A 103 -25.69 12.59 15.14
CA GLU A 103 -25.69 11.67 16.28
C GLU A 103 -27.12 11.51 16.83
N PHE A 104 -27.49 10.32 17.21
CA PHE A 104 -28.77 9.96 17.82
C PHE A 104 -28.59 8.85 18.86
N ALA A 105 -29.60 8.59 19.68
CA ALA A 105 -29.47 7.72 20.86
C ALA A 105 -28.91 6.31 20.59
N LYS A 106 -29.10 5.76 19.40
CA LYS A 106 -28.64 4.40 19.05
C LYS A 106 -27.69 4.36 17.87
N GLY A 107 -27.02 5.47 17.55
CA GLY A 107 -26.05 5.47 16.48
C GLY A 107 -25.73 6.84 15.94
N SER A 108 -25.07 6.85 14.80
CA SER A 108 -24.72 8.05 14.04
C SER A 108 -24.72 7.77 12.55
N PHE A 109 -24.93 8.81 11.76
CA PHE A 109 -24.57 8.76 10.36
C PHE A 109 -23.73 9.97 9.98
N SER A 110 -22.91 9.80 8.96
CA SER A 110 -22.20 10.88 8.28
C SER A 110 -22.27 10.66 6.77
N LEU A 111 -22.39 11.77 6.05
CA LEU A 111 -22.37 11.80 4.59
C LEU A 111 -21.50 12.98 4.17
N SER A 112 -20.55 12.75 3.27
CA SER A 112 -19.76 13.82 2.65
C SER A 112 -19.52 13.54 1.18
N LEU A 113 -19.28 14.60 0.44
CA LEU A 113 -18.92 14.56 -0.96
C LEU A 113 -17.75 15.52 -1.18
N ALA A 114 -16.70 15.03 -1.82
CA ALA A 114 -15.63 15.85 -2.33
C ALA A 114 -15.65 15.86 -3.86
N GLY A 115 -15.41 17.04 -4.46
CA GLY A 115 -15.17 17.21 -5.87
C GLY A 115 -13.73 17.65 -6.09
N GLU A 116 -13.01 16.99 -6.97
CA GLU A 116 -11.62 17.28 -7.22
C GLU A 116 -11.37 17.49 -8.71
N TYR A 117 -10.67 18.58 -9.02
CA TYR A 117 -10.00 18.78 -10.30
C TYR A 117 -8.52 18.43 -10.15
N TYR A 118 -8.00 17.60 -11.03
CA TYR A 118 -6.60 17.21 -11.10
C TYR A 118 -6.07 17.45 -12.51
N ARG A 119 -4.87 18.04 -12.62
CA ARG A 119 -4.15 18.20 -13.88
C ARG A 119 -2.68 17.88 -13.68
N ALA A 120 -2.10 17.09 -14.58
CA ALA A 120 -0.67 16.82 -14.67
C ALA A 120 -0.27 16.68 -16.15
N GLY A 121 0.56 17.59 -16.64
CA GLY A 121 0.88 17.68 -18.05
C GLY A 121 -0.37 17.84 -18.94
N ASP A 122 -0.54 16.90 -19.88
CA ASP A 122 -1.68 16.88 -20.81
C ASP A 122 -2.93 16.16 -20.24
N TYR A 123 -2.82 15.54 -19.08
CA TYR A 123 -3.94 14.86 -18.45
C TYR A 123 -4.67 15.78 -17.48
N ASP A 124 -5.99 15.91 -17.65
CA ASP A 124 -6.86 16.56 -16.69
C ASP A 124 -8.15 15.78 -16.48
N ASN A 125 -8.69 15.82 -15.27
CA ASN A 125 -9.90 15.09 -14.91
C ASN A 125 -10.62 15.69 -13.69
N TRP A 126 -11.94 15.66 -13.74
CA TRP A 126 -12.81 15.85 -12.60
C TRP A 126 -13.20 14.53 -11.97
N SER A 127 -13.19 14.45 -10.66
CA SER A 127 -13.55 13.25 -9.92
C SER A 127 -14.42 13.59 -8.72
N LEU A 128 -15.33 12.68 -8.37
CA LEU A 128 -16.19 12.80 -7.19
C LEU A 128 -15.85 11.70 -6.20
N TYR A 129 -15.76 12.07 -4.93
CA TYR A 129 -15.41 11.17 -3.83
C TYR A 129 -16.51 11.19 -2.77
N PRO A 130 -17.56 10.35 -2.92
CA PRO A 130 -18.58 10.17 -1.90
C PRO A 130 -18.03 9.41 -0.70
N GLN A 131 -18.44 9.82 0.49
CA GLN A 131 -18.22 9.08 1.73
C GLN A 131 -19.52 9.03 2.52
N ALA A 132 -19.85 7.88 3.06
CA ALA A 132 -21.02 7.70 3.92
C ALA A 132 -20.68 6.68 5.01
N THR A 133 -21.11 6.94 6.23
CA THR A 133 -21.00 5.98 7.32
C THR A 133 -22.31 5.98 8.12
N LEU A 134 -22.83 4.80 8.37
CA LEU A 134 -23.93 4.56 9.28
C LEU A 134 -23.46 3.61 10.38
N LEU A 135 -23.53 4.05 11.61
CA LEU A 135 -23.22 3.26 12.79
C LEU A 135 -24.48 3.10 13.63
N LEU A 136 -24.85 1.86 13.94
CA LEU A 136 -26.03 1.53 14.73
C LEU A 136 -25.68 0.61 15.88
N THR A 137 -26.27 0.88 17.04
CA THR A 137 -26.25 0.01 18.22
C THR A 137 -27.71 -0.40 18.56
N PRO A 138 -28.33 -1.29 17.74
CA PRO A 138 -29.75 -1.59 17.83
C PRO A 138 -30.14 -2.21 19.16
N ALA A 139 -29.24 -2.96 19.77
CA ALA A 139 -29.38 -3.56 21.09
C ALA A 139 -28.05 -3.62 21.82
N GLU A 140 -28.07 -3.89 23.13
CA GLU A 140 -26.84 -4.10 23.91
C GLU A 140 -25.97 -5.18 23.29
N LYS A 141 -24.67 -4.93 23.17
CA LYS A 141 -23.66 -5.83 22.59
C LYS A 141 -23.73 -6.04 21.08
N HIS A 142 -24.64 -5.37 20.37
CA HIS A 142 -24.77 -5.43 18.92
C HIS A 142 -24.34 -4.11 18.30
N LEU A 143 -23.46 -4.18 17.29
CA LEU A 143 -23.06 -3.02 16.50
C LEU A 143 -23.13 -3.39 15.02
N VAL A 144 -23.73 -2.52 14.24
CA VAL A 144 -23.79 -2.59 12.78
C VAL A 144 -23.13 -1.34 12.25
N GLN A 145 -22.21 -1.50 11.32
CA GLN A 145 -21.61 -0.40 10.58
C GLN A 145 -21.74 -0.67 9.09
N ILE A 146 -22.23 0.32 8.37
CA ILE A 146 -22.22 0.33 6.90
C ILE A 146 -21.42 1.56 6.50
N SER A 147 -20.43 1.39 5.66
CA SER A 147 -19.61 2.50 5.17
C SER A 147 -19.37 2.39 3.67
N LEU A 148 -19.37 3.54 3.04
CA LEU A 148 -18.84 3.80 1.71
C LEU A 148 -17.74 4.84 1.87
N SER A 149 -16.56 4.57 1.36
CA SER A 149 -15.47 5.54 1.30
C SER A 149 -14.88 5.56 -0.10
N SER A 150 -14.39 6.69 -0.50
CA SER A 150 -13.65 6.84 -1.74
C SER A 150 -12.42 7.70 -1.51
N ASP A 151 -11.38 7.39 -2.27
CA ASP A 151 -10.09 8.03 -2.15
C ASP A 151 -9.35 7.98 -3.49
N LYS A 152 -8.21 8.65 -3.56
CA LYS A 152 -7.34 8.72 -4.72
C LYS A 152 -5.89 8.48 -4.30
N THR A 153 -5.18 7.69 -5.08
CA THR A 153 -3.75 7.46 -4.95
C THR A 153 -3.05 8.08 -6.15
N TYR A 154 -2.12 8.99 -5.89
CA TYR A 154 -1.33 9.60 -6.94
C TYR A 154 -0.07 8.76 -7.18
N PRO A 155 0.38 8.59 -8.43
CA PRO A 155 1.69 8.01 -8.70
C PRO A 155 2.79 8.91 -8.12
N SER A 156 3.91 8.33 -7.75
CA SER A 156 5.08 9.10 -7.35
C SER A 156 5.68 9.82 -8.57
N TYR A 157 6.34 10.95 -8.35
CA TYR A 157 7.01 11.67 -9.43
C TYR A 157 8.09 10.80 -10.08
N TRP A 158 8.75 9.92 -9.31
CA TRP A 158 9.71 8.96 -9.82
C TRP A 158 9.09 7.97 -10.83
N GLU A 159 7.86 7.49 -10.61
CA GLU A 159 7.17 6.61 -11.55
C GLU A 159 6.75 7.32 -12.84
N MET A 160 6.59 8.65 -12.79
CA MET A 160 6.21 9.48 -13.94
C MET A 160 7.40 10.02 -14.75
N GLN A 161 8.63 9.77 -14.32
CA GLN A 161 9.83 10.21 -15.05
C GLN A 161 9.93 9.61 -16.46
N GLN A 162 10.60 10.30 -17.36
CA GLN A 162 10.97 9.75 -18.69
C GLN A 162 12.25 8.91 -18.65
N SER A 163 12.83 8.70 -17.49
CA SER A 163 14.11 8.05 -17.29
C SER A 163 14.01 6.52 -17.27
N THR A 164 15.16 5.88 -17.56
CA THR A 164 15.32 4.44 -17.40
C THR A 164 16.42 4.17 -16.37
N SER A 165 16.10 3.40 -15.34
CA SER A 165 17.06 2.93 -14.34
C SER A 165 17.43 1.48 -14.63
N TYR A 166 18.71 1.15 -14.51
CA TYR A 166 19.23 -0.19 -14.78
C TYR A 166 19.47 -0.91 -13.46
N ILE A 167 18.86 -2.10 -13.30
CA ILE A 167 19.11 -3.00 -12.17
C ILE A 167 20.37 -3.81 -12.43
N ASP A 168 20.47 -4.34 -13.65
CA ASP A 168 21.60 -5.11 -14.15
C ASP A 168 21.68 -5.03 -15.68
N GLY A 169 22.53 -5.86 -16.33
CA GLY A 169 22.70 -5.88 -17.78
C GLY A 169 21.47 -6.38 -18.58
N TYR A 170 20.47 -6.94 -17.90
CA TYR A 170 19.28 -7.54 -18.51
C TYR A 170 17.97 -7.05 -17.89
N SER A 171 18.04 -6.17 -16.90
CA SER A 171 16.86 -5.72 -16.15
C SER A 171 16.86 -4.21 -16.00
N GLU A 172 15.78 -3.58 -16.40
CA GLU A 172 15.59 -2.14 -16.34
C GLU A 172 14.23 -1.75 -15.78
N ILE A 173 14.18 -0.60 -15.14
CA ILE A 173 12.94 0.04 -14.68
C ILE A 173 12.71 1.27 -15.54
N ARG A 174 11.54 1.36 -16.16
CA ARG A 174 11.13 2.52 -16.95
C ARG A 174 10.05 3.29 -16.24
N GLY A 175 10.20 4.60 -16.19
CA GLY A 175 9.12 5.47 -15.81
C GLY A 175 8.01 5.52 -16.85
N THR A 176 6.86 6.04 -16.48
CA THR A 176 5.67 6.14 -17.33
C THR A 176 5.12 7.56 -17.30
N PRO A 177 5.57 8.44 -18.19
CA PRO A 177 4.97 9.76 -18.33
C PRO A 177 3.47 9.65 -18.62
N GLY A 178 2.66 10.50 -17.99
CA GLY A 178 1.22 10.47 -18.15
C GLY A 178 0.51 9.35 -17.36
N LEU A 179 1.18 8.75 -16.37
CA LEU A 179 0.55 7.84 -15.43
C LEU A 179 -0.57 8.57 -14.67
N ARG A 180 -1.76 7.96 -14.66
CA ARG A 180 -2.96 8.55 -14.08
C ARG A 180 -3.15 8.13 -12.63
N PRO A 181 -3.67 9.03 -11.76
CA PRO A 181 -4.04 8.64 -10.41
C PRO A 181 -5.09 7.54 -10.37
N SER A 182 -4.88 6.57 -9.49
CA SER A 182 -5.85 5.53 -9.21
C SER A 182 -6.95 6.05 -8.28
N LYS A 183 -8.19 5.74 -8.57
CA LYS A 183 -9.34 6.00 -7.69
C LYS A 183 -9.69 4.72 -6.94
N SER A 184 -10.18 4.85 -5.72
CA SER A 184 -10.70 3.71 -4.97
C SER A 184 -12.10 4.01 -4.42
N TYR A 185 -13.00 3.06 -4.56
CA TYR A 185 -14.34 3.07 -4.00
C TYR A 185 -14.51 1.83 -3.15
N ASN A 186 -14.71 2.02 -1.84
CA ASN A 186 -14.72 0.94 -0.85
C ASN A 186 -16.09 0.90 -0.18
N GLY A 187 -16.79 -0.20 -0.32
CA GLY A 187 -18.04 -0.50 0.38
C GLY A 187 -17.80 -1.56 1.46
N GLN A 188 -18.33 -1.34 2.66
CA GLN A 188 -18.19 -2.28 3.76
C GLN A 188 -19.48 -2.34 4.57
N ALA A 189 -19.89 -3.55 4.92
CA ALA A 189 -20.95 -3.81 5.90
C ALA A 189 -20.38 -4.73 6.99
N MET A 190 -20.35 -4.24 8.22
CA MET A 190 -19.81 -4.95 9.37
C MET A 190 -20.90 -5.15 10.43
N TYR A 191 -20.98 -6.37 10.94
CA TYR A 191 -21.74 -6.70 12.13
C TYR A 191 -20.80 -7.20 13.22
N MET A 192 -20.90 -6.61 14.41
CA MET A 192 -20.08 -7.00 15.57
C MET A 192 -20.98 -7.38 16.73
N TYR A 193 -20.71 -8.54 17.33
CA TYR A 193 -21.42 -9.06 18.50
C TYR A 193 -20.49 -9.12 19.72
N LYS A 194 -20.97 -8.61 20.87
CA LYS A 194 -20.22 -8.56 22.13
C LYS A 194 -18.84 -7.91 22.01
N GLN A 195 -18.65 -6.98 21.07
CA GLN A 195 -17.37 -6.34 20.77
C GLN A 195 -16.22 -7.35 20.50
N LYS A 196 -16.53 -8.51 19.99
CA LYS A 196 -15.58 -9.62 19.82
C LYS A 196 -15.74 -10.37 18.52
N TYR A 197 -16.97 -10.78 18.18
CA TYR A 197 -17.26 -11.54 16.97
C TYR A 197 -17.57 -10.56 15.85
N ILE A 198 -16.80 -10.59 14.79
CA ILE A 198 -16.97 -9.67 13.67
C ILE A 198 -17.26 -10.49 12.41
N PHE A 199 -18.29 -10.08 11.71
CA PHE A 199 -18.61 -10.50 10.36
C PHE A 199 -18.63 -9.26 9.47
N MET A 200 -17.91 -9.29 8.37
CA MET A 200 -17.75 -8.15 7.46
C MET A 200 -17.88 -8.62 6.01
N LEU A 201 -18.69 -7.94 5.24
CA LEU A 201 -18.70 -7.97 3.78
C LEU A 201 -17.99 -6.74 3.27
N PHE A 202 -17.19 -6.87 2.22
CA PHE A 202 -16.50 -5.76 1.61
C PHE A 202 -16.50 -5.85 0.09
N TRP A 203 -16.43 -4.70 -0.53
CA TRP A 203 -16.25 -4.50 -1.94
C TRP A 203 -15.30 -3.33 -2.17
N ASN A 204 -14.36 -3.49 -3.06
CA ASN A 204 -13.39 -2.50 -3.45
C ASN A 204 -13.29 -2.48 -4.98
N GLU A 205 -13.41 -1.29 -5.58
CA GLU A 205 -13.24 -1.03 -7.01
C GLU A 205 -12.17 0.05 -7.18
N MET A 206 -11.13 -0.25 -7.94
CA MET A 206 -10.02 0.67 -8.21
C MET A 206 -9.87 0.87 -9.72
N PRO A 207 -10.63 1.82 -10.32
CA PRO A 207 -10.38 2.25 -11.70
C PRO A 207 -9.04 2.99 -11.81
N ASP A 208 -8.43 2.92 -12.98
CA ASP A 208 -7.10 3.47 -13.26
C ASP A 208 -6.03 3.00 -12.24
N TYR A 209 -6.24 1.82 -11.63
CA TYR A 209 -5.25 1.21 -10.74
C TYR A 209 -3.90 1.15 -11.45
N PHE A 210 -2.82 1.52 -10.77
CA PHE A 210 -1.48 1.40 -11.35
C PHE A 210 -0.62 0.48 -10.49
N ASP A 211 0.20 -0.32 -11.19
CA ASP A 211 1.13 -1.23 -10.55
C ASP A 211 2.33 -1.50 -11.45
N GLN A 212 3.46 -1.80 -10.86
CA GLN A 212 4.65 -2.19 -11.58
C GLN A 212 4.50 -3.63 -12.09
N THR A 213 4.69 -3.81 -13.38
CA THR A 213 4.59 -5.11 -14.03
C THR A 213 5.84 -5.38 -14.84
N ALA A 214 6.34 -6.62 -14.78
CA ALA A 214 7.48 -7.03 -15.58
C ALA A 214 7.04 -7.54 -16.95
N TRP A 215 7.83 -7.20 -17.96
CA TRP A 215 7.64 -7.57 -19.36
C TRP A 215 8.97 -7.97 -19.99
N GLN A 216 9.02 -9.13 -20.64
CA GLN A 216 10.19 -9.57 -21.41
C GLN A 216 10.13 -8.93 -22.78
N ALA A 217 11.14 -8.13 -23.11
CA ALA A 217 11.23 -7.49 -24.43
C ALA A 217 11.36 -8.54 -25.53
N PRO A 218 10.61 -8.43 -26.65
CA PRO A 218 10.66 -9.43 -27.72
C PRO A 218 11.88 -9.29 -28.64
N ASP A 219 12.50 -8.13 -28.67
CA ASP A 219 13.58 -7.74 -29.56
C ASP A 219 14.99 -7.92 -28.97
N ARG A 220 15.07 -8.09 -27.67
CA ARG A 220 16.33 -8.23 -26.94
C ARG A 220 16.14 -9.01 -25.63
N LEU A 221 17.23 -9.55 -25.08
CA LEU A 221 17.21 -10.21 -23.79
C LEU A 221 17.15 -9.15 -22.68
N ALA A 222 15.95 -8.65 -22.40
CA ALA A 222 15.73 -7.67 -21.35
C ALA A 222 14.40 -7.89 -20.63
N LEU A 223 14.43 -7.73 -19.31
CA LEU A 223 13.27 -7.68 -18.45
C LEU A 223 13.00 -6.22 -18.11
N VAL A 224 11.87 -5.71 -18.53
CA VAL A 224 11.44 -4.33 -18.30
C VAL A 224 10.40 -4.31 -17.19
N TYR A 225 10.69 -3.59 -16.12
CA TYR A 225 9.72 -3.25 -15.07
C TYR A 225 9.14 -1.88 -15.37
N GLN A 226 7.83 -1.80 -15.47
CA GLN A 226 7.15 -0.52 -15.75
C GLN A 226 5.84 -0.44 -14.98
N THR A 227 5.61 0.70 -14.32
CA THR A 227 4.31 1.00 -13.70
C THR A 227 3.34 1.46 -14.78
N LEU A 228 2.20 0.81 -14.90
CA LEU A 228 1.17 1.08 -15.91
C LEU A 228 -0.21 1.16 -15.26
N ASN A 229 -1.09 1.99 -15.80
CA ASN A 229 -2.48 1.99 -15.38
C ASN A 229 -3.21 0.75 -15.93
N TRP A 230 -3.90 0.06 -15.03
CA TRP A 230 -4.87 -0.99 -15.38
C TRP A 230 -6.26 -0.38 -15.45
N ASN A 231 -7.14 -0.96 -16.27
CA ASN A 231 -8.52 -0.51 -16.36
C ASN A 231 -9.24 -0.61 -15.01
N THR A 232 -9.02 -1.72 -14.30
CA THR A 232 -9.57 -1.92 -12.96
C THR A 232 -8.82 -3.00 -12.18
N ASN A 233 -8.80 -2.83 -10.86
CA ASN A 233 -8.51 -3.87 -9.89
C ASN A 233 -9.70 -3.92 -8.92
N ARG A 234 -10.49 -4.99 -8.99
CA ARG A 234 -11.73 -5.17 -8.19
C ARG A 234 -11.56 -6.32 -7.22
N GLN A 235 -12.03 -6.13 -6.02
CA GLN A 235 -12.03 -7.14 -4.97
C GLN A 235 -13.37 -7.09 -4.22
N TRP A 236 -13.94 -8.24 -3.91
CA TRP A 236 -15.09 -8.33 -3.02
C TRP A 236 -15.04 -9.66 -2.26
N GLY A 237 -15.57 -9.65 -1.05
CA GLY A 237 -15.47 -10.81 -0.21
C GLY A 237 -16.08 -10.65 1.17
N ALA A 238 -15.70 -11.58 2.04
CA ALA A 238 -16.12 -11.60 3.42
C ALA A 238 -14.91 -11.85 4.34
N ASN A 239 -14.99 -11.26 5.53
CA ASN A 239 -14.04 -11.47 6.60
C ASN A 239 -14.80 -11.86 7.87
N VAL A 240 -14.30 -12.87 8.59
CA VAL A 240 -14.88 -13.34 9.85
C VAL A 240 -13.78 -13.38 10.91
N ILE A 241 -14.03 -12.76 12.05
CA ILE A 241 -13.11 -12.77 13.19
C ILE A 241 -13.81 -13.40 14.38
N VAL A 242 -13.22 -14.47 14.90
CA VAL A 242 -13.72 -15.25 16.04
C VAL A 242 -12.67 -15.32 17.14
N PRO A 243 -12.87 -14.68 18.29
CA PRO A 243 -12.04 -14.90 19.46
C PRO A 243 -12.43 -16.22 20.14
N LEU A 244 -11.44 -17.01 20.52
CA LEU A 244 -11.60 -18.27 21.21
C LEU A 244 -10.89 -18.21 22.56
N ARG A 245 -11.64 -18.33 23.66
CA ARG A 245 -11.13 -18.26 25.03
C ARG A 245 -11.67 -19.41 25.85
N PRO A 246 -11.16 -20.65 25.65
CA PRO A 246 -11.65 -21.82 26.38
C PRO A 246 -11.31 -21.76 27.88
N GLY A 247 -10.41 -20.87 28.28
CA GLY A 247 -10.03 -20.67 29.67
C GLY A 247 -9.18 -19.40 29.86
N LYS A 248 -8.67 -19.20 31.08
CA LYS A 248 -7.80 -18.05 31.41
C LYS A 248 -6.35 -18.22 30.90
N TRP A 249 -6.04 -19.36 30.34
CA TRP A 249 -4.70 -19.74 29.89
C TRP A 249 -4.50 -19.50 28.38
N LEU A 250 -5.58 -19.41 27.60
CA LEU A 250 -5.52 -19.23 26.15
C LEU A 250 -6.41 -18.03 25.74
N ASP A 251 -5.81 -17.11 25.00
CA ASP A 251 -6.49 -16.07 24.22
C ASP A 251 -6.14 -16.28 22.76
N SER A 252 -7.10 -16.74 21.98
CA SER A 252 -6.95 -17.03 20.54
C SER A 252 -7.84 -16.11 19.73
N ARG A 253 -7.37 -15.75 18.52
CA ARG A 253 -8.15 -15.05 17.51
C ARG A 253 -7.97 -15.76 16.16
N LEU A 254 -9.07 -16.26 15.62
CA LEU A 254 -9.14 -16.79 14.27
C LEU A 254 -9.70 -15.71 13.34
N THR A 255 -8.99 -15.43 12.25
CA THR A 255 -9.44 -14.55 11.17
C THR A 255 -9.50 -15.36 9.88
N LEU A 256 -10.66 -15.34 9.22
CA LEU A 256 -10.90 -15.98 7.94
C LEU A 256 -11.29 -14.90 6.93
N THR A 257 -10.64 -14.86 5.79
CA THR A 257 -11.00 -13.98 4.68
C THR A 257 -11.15 -14.81 3.41
N GLY A 258 -12.26 -14.63 2.72
CA GLY A 258 -12.47 -15.16 1.39
C GLY A 258 -12.84 -14.03 0.44
N MET A 259 -12.15 -13.91 -0.71
CA MET A 259 -12.44 -12.85 -1.66
C MET A 259 -12.24 -13.27 -3.11
N ARG A 260 -12.97 -12.63 -3.99
CA ARG A 260 -12.77 -12.67 -5.43
C ARG A 260 -11.96 -11.47 -5.86
N MET A 261 -10.87 -11.71 -6.57
CA MET A 261 -10.04 -10.69 -7.22
C MET A 261 -10.34 -10.70 -8.72
N THR A 262 -10.47 -9.53 -9.34
CA THR A 262 -10.60 -9.36 -10.78
C THR A 262 -9.70 -8.20 -11.21
N GLN A 263 -8.85 -8.45 -12.19
CA GLN A 263 -7.85 -7.50 -12.67
C GLN A 263 -7.87 -7.46 -14.18
N ARG A 264 -7.97 -6.25 -14.74
CA ARG A 264 -8.03 -6.03 -16.18
C ARG A 264 -7.10 -4.90 -16.59
N CYS A 265 -6.35 -5.14 -17.66
CA CYS A 265 -5.53 -4.14 -18.34
C CYS A 265 -5.59 -4.39 -19.84
N ASP A 266 -6.09 -3.42 -20.61
CA ASP A 266 -6.22 -3.52 -22.07
C ASP A 266 -4.95 -3.01 -22.78
N ALA A 267 -4.10 -2.25 -22.09
CA ALA A 267 -2.94 -1.53 -22.65
C ALA A 267 -1.60 -1.93 -21.99
N PHE A 268 -1.42 -3.21 -21.64
CA PHE A 268 -0.15 -3.73 -21.16
C PHE A 268 0.69 -4.23 -22.36
N HIS A 269 1.49 -3.36 -22.95
CA HIS A 269 2.23 -3.65 -24.18
C HIS A 269 1.31 -4.35 -25.21
N ASP A 270 1.70 -5.54 -25.70
CA ASP A 270 0.87 -6.43 -26.54
C ASP A 270 0.15 -7.54 -25.72
N LEU A 271 0.17 -7.47 -24.40
CA LEU A 271 -0.22 -8.54 -23.48
C LEU A 271 -1.48 -8.23 -22.65
N ALA A 272 -2.46 -7.52 -23.20
CA ALA A 272 -3.71 -7.25 -22.48
C ALA A 272 -4.23 -8.46 -21.69
N PHE A 273 -4.68 -8.25 -20.46
CA PHE A 273 -5.18 -9.31 -19.58
C PHE A 273 -6.53 -8.95 -18.95
N ASP A 274 -7.35 -9.97 -18.74
CA ASP A 274 -8.57 -9.97 -17.95
C ASP A 274 -8.58 -11.25 -17.12
N ARG A 275 -8.25 -11.14 -15.85
CA ARG A 275 -8.02 -12.31 -14.98
C ARG A 275 -8.78 -12.18 -13.68
N SER A 276 -9.27 -13.32 -13.19
CA SER A 276 -9.92 -13.34 -11.88
C SER A 276 -9.61 -14.64 -11.13
N LYS A 277 -9.55 -14.54 -9.79
CA LYS A 277 -9.25 -15.66 -8.92
C LYS A 277 -9.91 -15.52 -7.55
N TRP A 278 -10.29 -16.63 -6.94
CA TRP A 278 -10.63 -16.68 -5.53
C TRP A 278 -9.38 -16.77 -4.67
N LEU A 279 -9.34 -15.97 -3.63
CA LEU A 279 -8.27 -15.95 -2.63
C LEU A 279 -8.87 -16.24 -1.26
N GLY A 280 -8.25 -17.18 -0.55
CA GLY A 280 -8.55 -17.51 0.84
C GLY A 280 -7.36 -17.16 1.75
N VAL A 281 -7.62 -16.50 2.88
CA VAL A 281 -6.62 -16.19 3.90
C VAL A 281 -7.12 -16.71 5.24
N VAL A 282 -6.25 -17.43 5.94
CA VAL A 282 -6.47 -17.92 7.31
C VAL A 282 -5.37 -17.38 8.19
N ARG A 283 -5.73 -16.72 9.29
CA ARG A 283 -4.79 -16.28 10.31
C ARG A 283 -5.29 -16.70 11.68
N MET A 284 -4.38 -17.23 12.49
CA MET A 284 -4.63 -17.61 13.86
C MET A 284 -3.55 -17.03 14.77
N ASP A 285 -3.95 -16.18 15.70
CA ASP A 285 -3.06 -15.60 16.71
C ASP A 285 -3.43 -16.17 18.08
N ASN A 286 -2.45 -16.71 18.81
CA ASN A 286 -2.65 -17.31 20.11
C ASN A 286 -1.69 -16.70 21.12
N THR A 287 -2.22 -16.29 22.27
CA THR A 287 -1.43 -15.98 23.46
C THR A 287 -1.76 -16.99 24.54
N ILE A 288 -0.77 -17.78 24.89
CA ILE A 288 -0.86 -18.88 25.87
C ILE A 288 -0.14 -18.44 27.13
N ARG A 289 -0.86 -18.32 28.24
CA ARG A 289 -0.25 -18.04 29.53
C ARG A 289 0.34 -19.32 30.12
N LEU A 290 1.67 -19.42 30.10
CA LEU A 290 2.42 -20.58 30.61
C LEU A 290 2.49 -20.57 32.14
N SER A 291 2.68 -19.38 32.73
CA SER A 291 2.79 -19.21 34.18
C SER A 291 2.28 -17.82 34.60
N ARG A 292 1.88 -17.71 35.85
CA ARG A 292 1.54 -16.42 36.48
C ARG A 292 2.66 -15.87 37.39
N LYS A 293 3.49 -16.75 37.93
CA LYS A 293 4.66 -16.41 38.75
C LYS A 293 5.76 -17.42 38.44
N PRO A 294 6.73 -17.06 37.57
CA PRO A 294 6.88 -15.79 36.87
C PRO A 294 5.77 -15.57 35.84
N ASP A 295 5.46 -14.30 35.48
CA ASP A 295 4.48 -13.97 34.44
C ASP A 295 5.10 -14.25 33.08
N LEU A 296 4.74 -15.41 32.52
CA LEU A 296 5.33 -15.96 31.29
C LEU A 296 4.21 -16.28 30.29
N THR A 297 4.33 -15.74 29.08
CA THR A 297 3.41 -15.98 27.96
C THR A 297 4.16 -16.54 26.76
N LEU A 298 3.50 -17.43 26.01
CA LEU A 298 3.90 -17.90 24.70
C LEU A 298 2.92 -17.32 23.68
N ASP A 299 3.43 -16.57 22.71
CA ASP A 299 2.69 -16.14 21.54
C ASP A 299 3.00 -17.06 20.38
N LEU A 300 1.96 -17.61 19.75
CA LEU A 300 2.04 -18.47 18.59
C LEU A 300 1.08 -17.97 17.52
N SER A 301 1.59 -17.57 16.36
CA SER A 301 0.75 -17.15 15.25
C SER A 301 1.03 -17.94 13.98
N GLY A 302 -0.04 -18.24 13.25
CA GLY A 302 0.00 -18.88 11.95
C GLY A 302 -0.76 -18.07 10.92
N TYR A 303 -0.25 -18.03 9.71
CA TYR A 303 -0.84 -17.38 8.54
C TYR A 303 -0.77 -18.33 7.35
N TYR A 304 -1.83 -18.38 6.57
CA TYR A 304 -1.89 -19.08 5.28
C TYR A 304 -2.68 -18.24 4.28
N GLN A 305 -2.14 -18.10 3.08
CA GLN A 305 -2.79 -17.52 1.92
C GLN A 305 -2.80 -18.51 0.77
N SER A 306 -3.94 -18.69 0.15
CA SER A 306 -4.04 -19.50 -1.07
C SER A 306 -3.38 -18.80 -2.26
N ALA A 307 -3.23 -19.49 -3.40
CA ALA A 307 -2.71 -18.91 -4.61
C ALA A 307 -3.50 -17.65 -5.02
N ALA A 308 -2.79 -16.62 -5.49
CA ALA A 308 -3.33 -15.32 -5.92
C ALA A 308 -2.95 -15.00 -7.37
N ILE A 309 -3.37 -13.84 -7.85
CA ILE A 309 -2.93 -13.23 -9.10
C ILE A 309 -2.49 -11.78 -8.85
N GLN A 310 -1.50 -11.31 -9.62
CA GLN A 310 -1.14 -9.91 -9.70
C GLN A 310 -0.77 -9.59 -11.15
N GLY A 311 -1.70 -8.93 -11.87
CA GLY A 311 -1.54 -8.73 -13.31
C GLY A 311 -1.33 -10.04 -14.05
N THR A 312 -0.19 -10.18 -14.71
CA THR A 312 0.21 -11.39 -15.43
C THR A 312 0.81 -12.49 -14.54
N TYR A 313 1.11 -12.18 -13.27
CA TYR A 313 1.72 -13.13 -12.35
C TYR A 313 0.69 -14.12 -11.76
N ASP A 314 1.08 -15.38 -11.72
CA ASP A 314 0.50 -16.40 -10.84
C ASP A 314 1.34 -16.48 -9.57
N VAL A 315 0.74 -16.09 -8.46
CA VAL A 315 1.37 -16.05 -7.14
C VAL A 315 1.04 -17.37 -6.41
N ALA A 316 2.08 -18.10 -5.99
CA ALA A 316 1.93 -19.35 -5.27
C ALA A 316 1.32 -19.13 -3.87
N PRO A 317 0.74 -20.15 -3.24
CA PRO A 317 0.36 -20.09 -1.84
C PRO A 317 1.56 -19.75 -0.95
N SER A 318 1.30 -19.01 0.12
CA SER A 318 2.31 -18.70 1.15
C SER A 318 1.75 -18.95 2.55
N TRP A 319 2.63 -19.23 3.49
CA TRP A 319 2.26 -19.43 4.87
C TRP A 319 3.41 -19.04 5.80
N SER A 320 3.12 -18.80 7.06
CA SER A 320 4.16 -18.57 8.05
C SER A 320 3.70 -19.01 9.43
N VAL A 321 4.66 -19.39 10.24
CA VAL A 321 4.48 -19.66 11.67
C VAL A 321 5.49 -18.83 12.44
N ASN A 322 4.99 -18.10 13.44
CA ASN A 322 5.82 -17.30 14.33
C ASN A 322 5.59 -17.76 15.78
N ALA A 323 6.65 -17.80 16.56
CA ALA A 323 6.57 -18.11 17.99
C ALA A 323 7.41 -17.11 18.79
N GLY A 324 6.92 -16.77 19.98
CA GLY A 324 7.63 -15.86 20.88
C GLY A 324 7.30 -16.14 22.33
N VAL A 325 8.29 -15.97 23.19
CA VAL A 325 8.11 -16.06 24.64
C VAL A 325 8.35 -14.70 25.23
N LYS A 326 7.43 -14.26 26.08
CA LYS A 326 7.52 -13.00 26.83
C LYS A 326 7.49 -13.26 28.31
N TRP A 327 8.49 -12.74 28.99
CA TRP A 327 8.59 -12.71 30.44
C TRP A 327 8.40 -11.28 30.96
N THR A 328 7.41 -11.11 31.85
CA THR A 328 7.11 -9.81 32.49
C THR A 328 7.49 -9.89 33.95
N PHE A 329 8.26 -8.93 34.44
CA PHE A 329 8.77 -8.91 35.82
C PHE A 329 8.82 -7.47 36.38
N ASP A 330 9.35 -7.32 37.59
CA ASP A 330 9.41 -6.04 38.31
C ASP A 330 8.05 -5.31 38.31
N LYS A 331 7.01 -6.01 38.85
CA LYS A 331 5.63 -5.47 38.93
C LYS A 331 5.12 -4.93 37.56
N SER A 332 5.43 -5.61 36.48
CA SER A 332 5.09 -5.26 35.09
C SER A 332 5.79 -3.99 34.57
N ARG A 333 6.87 -3.53 35.22
CA ARG A 333 7.70 -2.44 34.70
C ARG A 333 8.72 -2.92 33.69
N ALA A 334 9.17 -4.16 33.80
CA ALA A 334 10.14 -4.77 32.91
C ALA A 334 9.52 -5.91 32.11
N SER A 335 9.91 -6.05 30.86
CA SER A 335 9.61 -7.23 30.05
C SER A 335 10.78 -7.60 29.15
N LEU A 336 11.02 -8.89 29.00
CA LEU A 336 11.93 -9.49 28.04
C LEU A 336 11.13 -10.38 27.12
N SER A 337 11.27 -10.20 25.82
CA SER A 337 10.66 -11.10 24.85
C SER A 337 11.69 -11.59 23.82
N VAL A 338 11.58 -12.86 23.47
CA VAL A 338 12.32 -13.48 22.36
C VAL A 338 11.28 -13.99 21.38
N ARG A 339 11.38 -13.57 20.14
CA ARG A 339 10.46 -13.94 19.07
C ARG A 339 11.22 -14.44 17.86
N CYS A 340 10.79 -15.57 17.30
CA CYS A 340 11.19 -16.08 16.00
C CYS A 340 10.05 -15.87 15.02
N ASN A 341 10.29 -15.09 13.98
CA ASN A 341 9.34 -14.88 12.90
C ASN A 341 9.69 -15.82 11.76
N ASP A 342 8.66 -16.27 11.05
CA ASP A 342 8.73 -17.16 9.90
C ASP A 342 9.71 -18.32 10.09
N ILE A 343 9.41 -19.14 11.09
CA ILE A 343 10.27 -20.26 11.53
C ILE A 343 10.69 -21.17 10.36
N PHE A 344 9.83 -21.32 9.35
CA PHE A 344 9.99 -22.24 8.23
C PHE A 344 10.41 -21.55 6.92
N GLU A 345 10.64 -20.23 6.91
CA GLU A 345 11.03 -19.44 5.72
C GLU A 345 10.06 -19.62 4.55
N SER A 346 8.75 -19.54 4.84
CA SER A 346 7.68 -19.88 3.90
C SER A 346 6.72 -18.71 3.62
N SER A 347 7.02 -17.52 4.17
CA SER A 347 6.13 -16.34 4.06
C SER A 347 6.17 -15.68 2.69
N LEU A 348 7.28 -15.76 1.95
CA LEU A 348 7.40 -15.18 0.62
C LEU A 348 6.88 -16.16 -0.44
N PRO A 349 5.86 -15.78 -1.21
CA PRO A 349 5.38 -16.62 -2.28
C PRO A 349 6.33 -16.58 -3.48
N PHE A 350 6.47 -17.70 -4.15
CA PHE A 350 7.03 -17.77 -5.48
C PHE A 350 6.02 -17.19 -6.49
N ALA A 351 6.48 -16.43 -7.48
CA ALA A 351 5.63 -15.92 -8.54
C ALA A 351 6.11 -16.39 -9.92
N LYS A 352 5.17 -16.65 -10.80
CA LYS A 352 5.43 -17.08 -12.19
C LYS A 352 4.64 -16.23 -13.16
N VAL A 353 5.26 -15.92 -14.30
CA VAL A 353 4.53 -15.46 -15.49
C VAL A 353 4.56 -16.57 -16.52
N ARG A 354 3.40 -17.04 -16.93
CA ARG A 354 3.20 -18.00 -18.03
C ARG A 354 2.02 -17.51 -18.85
N TYR A 355 2.23 -16.41 -19.54
CA TYR A 355 1.14 -15.67 -20.16
C TYR A 355 1.57 -15.11 -21.51
N LYS A 356 0.89 -15.50 -22.60
CA LYS A 356 1.10 -14.98 -23.96
C LYS A 356 2.58 -14.94 -24.39
N GLY A 357 3.31 -16.05 -24.19
CA GLY A 357 4.71 -16.15 -24.56
C GLY A 357 5.73 -15.59 -23.57
N GLN A 358 5.28 -14.97 -22.48
CA GLN A 358 6.16 -14.54 -21.38
C GLN A 358 6.46 -15.72 -20.46
N TYR A 359 7.73 -15.90 -20.13
CA TYR A 359 8.22 -16.94 -19.22
C TYR A 359 9.15 -16.34 -18.20
N LEU A 360 8.64 -16.15 -16.98
CA LEU A 360 9.40 -15.57 -15.89
C LEU A 360 9.15 -16.39 -14.61
N ASP A 361 10.20 -16.75 -13.92
CA ASP A 361 10.18 -17.31 -12.58
C ASP A 361 10.80 -16.29 -11.62
N MET A 362 10.06 -15.88 -10.61
CA MET A 362 10.51 -14.90 -9.62
C MET A 362 10.57 -15.60 -8.25
N ASP A 363 11.78 -15.80 -7.79
CA ASP A 363 12.09 -16.20 -6.44
C ASP A 363 12.90 -15.07 -5.78
N SER A 364 12.43 -14.56 -4.66
CA SER A 364 13.11 -13.44 -4.01
C SER A 364 14.46 -13.80 -3.42
N GLY A 365 14.70 -15.10 -3.17
CA GLY A 365 15.94 -15.61 -2.55
C GLY A 365 16.24 -15.01 -1.17
N THR A 366 15.26 -14.32 -0.56
CA THR A 366 15.45 -13.55 0.67
C THR A 366 15.13 -14.41 1.89
N TYR A 367 16.01 -14.38 2.88
CA TYR A 367 15.76 -15.02 4.17
C TYR A 367 14.71 -14.23 4.95
N THR A 368 13.61 -14.89 5.31
CA THR A 368 12.49 -14.28 6.04
C THR A 368 12.48 -14.62 7.52
N ARG A 369 13.21 -15.68 7.90
CA ARG A 369 13.34 -16.06 9.29
C ARG A 369 14.19 -15.05 10.06
N SER A 370 13.64 -14.54 11.15
CA SER A 370 14.34 -13.60 12.02
C SER A 370 14.10 -13.94 13.49
N VAL A 371 15.12 -13.73 14.29
CA VAL A 371 15.02 -13.82 15.74
C VAL A 371 15.22 -12.43 16.32
N THR A 372 14.24 -11.97 17.09
CA THR A 372 14.25 -10.66 17.73
C THR A 372 14.22 -10.82 19.25
N VAL A 373 15.15 -10.15 19.94
CA VAL A 373 15.15 -10.03 21.39
C VAL A 373 14.80 -8.59 21.74
N HIS A 374 13.74 -8.40 22.51
CA HIS A 374 13.30 -7.08 22.92
C HIS A 374 13.22 -6.99 24.45
N PHE A 375 13.94 -6.03 24.99
CA PHE A 375 13.88 -5.66 26.41
C PHE A 375 13.22 -4.30 26.54
N SER A 376 12.25 -4.18 27.44
CA SER A 376 11.58 -2.93 27.76
C SER A 376 11.54 -2.71 29.26
N TYR A 377 11.91 -1.52 29.68
CA TYR A 377 11.79 -1.08 31.06
C TYR A 377 11.11 0.28 31.14
N ARG A 378 10.00 0.37 31.90
CA ARG A 378 9.23 1.59 32.06
C ARG A 378 9.73 2.35 33.29
N PHE A 379 10.33 3.51 33.04
CA PHE A 379 10.71 4.46 34.11
C PHE A 379 10.13 5.85 33.80
N GLY A 380 9.66 6.56 34.83
CA GLY A 380 9.06 7.88 34.69
C GLY A 380 7.60 7.90 34.18
N THR A 381 7.07 9.12 34.02
CA THR A 381 5.68 9.43 33.63
C THR A 381 5.63 10.41 32.44
N TYR A 382 6.53 10.26 31.48
CA TYR A 382 6.58 11.14 30.31
C TYR A 382 5.32 10.99 29.43
N LYS A 383 4.74 12.14 29.01
CA LYS A 383 3.68 12.21 28.01
C LYS A 383 4.26 12.80 26.73
N GLU A 384 4.22 12.03 25.66
CA GLU A 384 4.67 12.47 24.34
C GLU A 384 3.75 13.57 23.77
N LYS A 385 4.36 14.63 23.22
CA LYS A 385 3.63 15.67 22.47
C LYS A 385 3.54 15.25 21.01
N ARG A 386 2.32 15.24 20.47
CA ARG A 386 2.12 14.99 19.02
C ARG A 386 2.58 16.19 18.19
N HIS A 387 3.39 15.92 17.20
CA HIS A 387 3.77 16.90 16.17
C HIS A 387 3.04 16.58 14.87
N LYS A 388 2.66 17.63 14.12
CA LYS A 388 2.09 17.49 12.78
C LYS A 388 3.22 17.10 11.82
N THR A 389 3.03 16.04 11.03
CA THR A 389 4.00 15.59 10.01
C THR A 389 3.59 16.12 8.65
N VAL A 390 4.57 16.53 7.85
CA VAL A 390 4.38 16.91 6.43
C VAL A 390 4.22 15.64 5.61
N ASP A 391 3.31 15.64 4.63
CA ASP A 391 3.12 14.52 3.71
C ASP A 391 4.27 14.49 2.67
N THR A 392 5.10 13.46 2.77
CA THR A 392 6.22 13.20 1.85
C THR A 392 5.99 11.94 1.00
N SER A 393 4.79 11.37 0.99
CA SER A 393 4.48 10.08 0.36
C SER A 393 4.73 10.03 -1.16
N ARG A 394 4.80 11.19 -1.82
CA ARG A 394 5.00 11.30 -3.27
C ARG A 394 6.44 11.47 -3.73
N PHE A 395 7.36 11.62 -2.78
CA PHE A 395 8.78 11.82 -3.09
C PHE A 395 9.51 10.48 -3.16
N GLY A 396 9.19 9.48 -3.73
CA GLY A 396 9.85 8.18 -3.90
C GLY A 396 11.07 7.92 -3.00
N HIS A 397 11.08 6.82 -2.26
CA HIS A 397 12.19 6.41 -1.40
C HIS A 397 12.77 5.08 -1.87
#